data_f33cae2a2ba3e9308adf0afe62b9d15e
#
_entry.id   f33cae2a2ba3e9308adf0afe62b9d15e
#
_cell.length_a   1.000
_cell.length_b   1.000
_cell.length_c   1.000
_cell.angle_alpha   90.00
_cell.angle_beta   90.00
_cell.angle_gamma   90.00
#
_symmetry.space_group_name_H-M   'P 1'
#
loop_
_entity.id
_entity.type
_entity.pdbx_description
1 polymer ?
#
loop_
_entity_poly.entity_id
_entity_poly.type
_entity_poly.pdbx_seq_one_letter_code
_entity_poly.pdbx_strand_id
1 'polypeptide(L)'
;SSRTSKTTKFLTYAMQGLVDGIRDQIGQVRVQQFNVTWINYVHETMRQFSSSPSRDRQLSLILAMPSDKVIPTNELQGLTPNLAALYAKTGPRTLSRDLNRLMEVELIMKKGRGWQSNDQIIKAFMPAMAEVESNSD
;
A
#
# COMPACT_ATOMS: atom_id res chain seq x y z
N SER A 1 -2.50 -31.25 -42.61
CA SER A 1 -1.07 -31.35 -42.88
C SER A 1 -0.25 -30.90 -41.70
N SER A 2 1.00 -31.31 -41.63
CA SER A 2 1.90 -30.96 -40.52
C SER A 2 2.22 -29.47 -40.43
N ARG A 3 2.21 -28.74 -41.53
CA ARG A 3 2.44 -27.29 -41.56
C ARG A 3 1.31 -26.52 -40.89
N THR A 4 0.07 -26.87 -41.19
CA THR A 4 -1.10 -26.21 -40.59
C THR A 4 -1.13 -26.44 -39.08
N SER A 5 -0.82 -27.65 -38.62
CA SER A 5 -0.77 -27.98 -37.20
C SER A 5 0.30 -27.16 -36.47
N LYS A 6 1.52 -27.04 -37.03
CA LYS A 6 2.61 -26.26 -36.45
C LYS A 6 2.28 -24.77 -36.40
N THR A 7 1.67 -24.24 -37.45
CA THR A 7 1.24 -22.84 -37.50
C THR A 7 0.18 -22.54 -36.43
N THR A 8 -0.79 -23.45 -36.29
CA THR A 8 -1.84 -23.30 -35.27
C THR A 8 -1.25 -23.30 -33.87
N LYS A 9 -0.31 -24.21 -33.56
CA LYS A 9 0.37 -24.25 -32.26
C LYS A 9 1.16 -22.98 -31.98
N PHE A 10 1.88 -22.45 -32.98
CA PHE A 10 2.63 -21.20 -32.85
C PHE A 10 1.70 -20.03 -32.57
N LEU A 11 0.61 -19.89 -33.30
CA LEU A 11 -0.37 -18.81 -33.10
C LEU A 11 -1.02 -18.91 -31.73
N THR A 12 -1.37 -20.10 -31.26
CA THR A 12 -1.92 -20.31 -29.92
C THR A 12 -0.93 -19.89 -28.85
N TYR A 13 0.33 -20.27 -28.99
CA TYR A 13 1.38 -19.90 -28.06
C TYR A 13 1.59 -18.38 -28.03
N ALA A 14 1.65 -17.73 -29.19
CA ALA A 14 1.85 -16.29 -29.29
C ALA A 14 0.67 -15.52 -28.70
N MET A 15 -0.57 -15.97 -28.94
CA MET A 15 -1.76 -15.35 -28.37
C MET A 15 -1.82 -15.54 -26.86
N GLN A 16 -1.42 -16.69 -26.35
CA GLN A 16 -1.37 -16.92 -24.91
C GLN A 16 -0.38 -15.99 -24.22
N GLY A 17 0.82 -15.82 -24.80
CA GLY A 17 1.81 -14.86 -24.27
C GLY A 17 1.29 -13.42 -24.28
N LEU A 18 0.58 -13.01 -25.32
CA LEU A 18 -0.02 -11.68 -25.39
C LEU A 18 -1.07 -11.47 -24.30
N VAL A 19 -1.97 -12.45 -24.11
CA VAL A 19 -3.02 -12.40 -23.08
C VAL A 19 -2.39 -12.31 -21.69
N ASP A 20 -1.38 -13.13 -21.42
CA ASP A 20 -0.69 -13.13 -20.13
C ASP A 20 -0.01 -11.80 -19.87
N GLY A 21 0.64 -11.21 -20.88
CA GLY A 21 1.27 -9.90 -20.77
C GLY A 21 0.28 -8.78 -20.48
N ILE A 22 -0.89 -8.81 -21.13
CA ILE A 22 -1.97 -7.84 -20.90
C ILE A 22 -2.52 -7.98 -19.47
N ARG A 23 -2.72 -9.19 -18.99
CA ARG A 23 -3.17 -9.42 -17.61
C ARG A 23 -2.18 -8.85 -16.59
N ASP A 24 -0.90 -9.08 -16.80
CA ASP A 24 0.14 -8.55 -15.93
C ASP A 24 0.13 -7.01 -15.90
N GLN A 25 -0.02 -6.37 -17.06
CA GLN A 25 -0.10 -4.90 -17.15
C GLN A 25 -1.33 -4.36 -16.44
N ILE A 26 -2.48 -5.00 -16.57
CA ILE A 26 -3.71 -4.60 -15.88
C ILE A 26 -3.52 -4.71 -14.37
N GLY A 27 -2.90 -5.80 -13.89
CA GLY A 27 -2.61 -5.98 -12.47
C GLY A 27 -1.71 -4.89 -11.92
N GLN A 28 -0.66 -4.52 -12.65
CA GLN A 28 0.26 -3.45 -12.25
C GLN A 28 -0.44 -2.09 -12.19
N VAL A 29 -1.28 -1.77 -13.18
CA VAL A 29 -2.05 -0.52 -13.21
C VAL A 29 -2.98 -0.43 -12.00
N ARG A 30 -3.65 -1.53 -11.65
CA ARG A 30 -4.55 -1.56 -10.49
C ARG A 30 -3.81 -1.37 -9.17
N VAL A 31 -2.64 -1.98 -9.01
CA VAL A 31 -1.79 -1.78 -7.83
C VAL A 31 -1.36 -0.32 -7.73
N GLN A 32 -0.96 0.29 -8.85
CA GLN A 32 -0.60 1.70 -8.88
C GLN A 32 -1.79 2.60 -8.52
N GLN A 33 -2.98 2.30 -9.05
CA GLN A 33 -4.20 3.04 -8.71
C GLN A 33 -4.54 2.94 -7.23
N PHE A 34 -4.39 1.76 -6.65
CA PHE A 34 -4.59 1.56 -5.22
C PHE A 34 -3.61 2.42 -4.41
N ASN A 35 -2.32 2.38 -4.76
CA ASN A 35 -1.30 3.15 -4.06
C ASN A 35 -1.56 4.66 -4.15
N VAL A 36 -1.88 5.16 -5.34
CA VAL A 36 -2.20 6.58 -5.54
C VAL A 36 -3.44 6.96 -4.74
N THR A 37 -4.48 6.13 -4.76
CA THR A 37 -5.72 6.38 -4.02
C THR A 37 -5.46 6.40 -2.51
N TRP A 38 -4.65 5.46 -2.01
CA TRP A 38 -4.28 5.43 -0.60
C TRP A 38 -3.51 6.68 -0.18
N ILE A 39 -2.50 7.07 -0.95
CA ILE A 39 -1.69 8.26 -0.67
C ILE A 39 -2.58 9.51 -0.64
N ASN A 40 -3.46 9.66 -1.63
CA ASN A 40 -4.39 10.79 -1.69
C ASN A 40 -5.35 10.79 -0.51
N TYR A 41 -5.86 9.63 -0.13
CA TYR A 41 -6.75 9.48 1.02
C TYR A 41 -6.04 9.88 2.33
N VAL A 42 -4.79 9.45 2.51
CA VAL A 42 -3.98 9.83 3.68
C VAL A 42 -3.78 11.35 3.73
N HIS A 43 -3.38 11.96 2.63
CA HIS A 43 -3.19 13.41 2.58
C HIS A 43 -4.48 14.17 2.85
N GLU A 44 -5.60 13.73 2.28
CA GLU A 44 -6.90 14.35 2.47
C GLU A 44 -7.35 14.25 3.94
N THR A 45 -7.17 13.07 4.54
CA THR A 45 -7.51 12.86 5.96
C THR A 45 -6.68 13.75 6.88
N MET A 46 -5.38 13.87 6.62
CA MET A 46 -4.47 14.66 7.45
C MET A 46 -4.60 16.17 7.22
N ARG A 47 -5.30 16.57 6.17
CA ARG A 47 -5.50 17.99 5.84
C ARG A 47 -6.33 18.72 6.89
N GLN A 48 -7.14 18.02 7.65
CA GLN A 48 -7.92 18.60 8.76
C GLN A 48 -7.03 19.18 9.88
N PHE A 49 -5.79 18.75 9.96
CA PHE A 49 -4.84 19.25 10.96
C PHE A 49 -4.00 20.39 10.38
N SER A 50 -3.64 21.34 11.22
CA SER A 50 -2.78 22.46 10.82
C SER A 50 -1.40 21.97 10.40
N SER A 51 -0.80 22.66 9.44
CA SER A 51 0.58 22.38 9.01
C SER A 51 1.52 22.54 10.20
N SER A 52 2.26 21.51 10.53
CA SER A 52 3.15 21.47 11.69
C SER A 52 4.19 20.37 11.49
N PRO A 53 5.32 20.45 12.22
CA PRO A 53 6.29 19.33 12.21
C PRO A 53 5.67 18.00 12.65
N SER A 54 4.69 18.04 13.57
CA SER A 54 3.96 16.85 14.01
C SER A 54 3.18 16.20 12.87
N ARG A 55 2.45 17.00 12.10
CA ARG A 55 1.70 16.50 10.95
C ARG A 55 2.62 15.91 9.89
N ASP A 56 3.72 16.60 9.59
CA ASP A 56 4.70 16.12 8.60
C ASP A 56 5.31 14.79 9.03
N ARG A 57 5.62 14.65 10.31
CA ARG A 57 6.15 13.41 10.85
C ARG A 57 5.13 12.27 10.77
N GLN A 58 3.87 12.54 11.12
CA GLN A 58 2.78 11.57 11.05
C GLN A 58 2.51 11.13 9.61
N LEU A 59 2.51 12.06 8.66
CA LEU A 59 2.40 11.73 7.24
C LEU A 59 3.55 10.83 6.78
N SER A 60 4.77 11.15 7.14
CA SER A 60 5.93 10.33 6.79
C SER A 60 5.82 8.93 7.37
N LEU A 61 5.31 8.81 8.59
CA LEU A 61 5.14 7.51 9.24
C LEU A 61 4.11 6.64 8.52
N ILE A 62 2.91 7.16 8.30
CA ILE A 62 1.84 6.36 7.66
C ILE A 62 2.18 6.00 6.21
N LEU A 63 2.82 6.89 5.47
CA LEU A 63 3.20 6.62 4.09
C LEU A 63 4.37 5.64 3.97
N ALA A 64 5.17 5.49 5.03
CA ALA A 64 6.26 4.51 5.08
C ALA A 64 5.78 3.11 5.46
N MET A 65 4.60 2.99 6.07
CA MET A 65 4.08 1.69 6.50
C MET A 65 3.67 0.84 5.32
N PRO A 66 4.18 -0.41 5.22
CA PRO A 66 3.79 -1.29 4.12
C PRO A 66 2.35 -1.77 4.27
N SER A 67 1.71 -2.10 3.14
CA SER A 67 0.37 -2.65 3.12
C SER A 67 0.36 -4.08 3.65
N ASP A 68 -0.70 -4.44 4.37
CA ASP A 68 -0.96 -5.81 4.86
C ASP A 68 0.15 -6.38 5.74
N LYS A 69 0.92 -5.52 6.39
CA LYS A 69 2.00 -5.95 7.28
C LYS A 69 1.85 -5.33 8.66
N VAL A 70 1.98 -6.15 9.69
CA VAL A 70 2.01 -5.67 11.07
C VAL A 70 3.44 -5.34 11.43
N ILE A 71 3.69 -4.09 11.85
CA ILE A 71 5.03 -3.61 12.20
C ILE A 71 5.08 -3.41 13.72
N PRO A 72 6.03 -4.04 14.42
CA PRO A 72 6.22 -3.80 15.85
C PRO A 72 6.55 -2.33 16.13
N THR A 73 6.10 -1.83 17.27
CA THR A 73 6.31 -0.43 17.65
C THR A 73 7.78 -0.02 17.60
N ASN A 74 8.68 -0.89 18.02
CA ASN A 74 10.12 -0.61 18.04
C ASN A 74 10.76 -0.55 16.64
N GLU A 75 10.07 -1.04 15.59
CA GLU A 75 10.57 -1.02 14.23
C GLU A 75 10.02 0.15 13.41
N LEU A 76 8.97 0.81 13.89
CA LEU A 76 8.31 1.88 13.13
C LEU A 76 9.24 3.05 12.79
N GLN A 77 10.05 3.48 13.75
CA GLN A 77 10.97 4.60 13.53
C GLN A 77 12.07 4.28 12.53
N GLY A 78 12.37 3.02 12.34
CA GLY A 78 13.42 2.54 11.44
C GLY A 78 12.94 2.13 10.07
N LEU A 79 11.66 2.37 9.71
CA LEU A 79 11.12 1.98 8.40
C LEU A 79 11.83 2.68 7.24
N THR A 80 12.21 3.94 7.44
CA THR A 80 13.01 4.68 6.46
C THR A 80 14.08 5.49 7.18
N PRO A 81 15.20 5.83 6.51
CA PRO A 81 16.21 6.72 7.10
C PRO A 81 15.63 8.09 7.46
N ASN A 82 14.69 8.60 6.67
CA ASN A 82 14.03 9.87 6.94
C ASN A 82 13.26 9.83 8.25
N LEU A 83 12.49 8.76 8.50
CA LEU A 83 11.77 8.58 9.76
C LEU A 83 12.72 8.50 10.95
N ALA A 84 13.78 7.73 10.83
CA ALA A 84 14.78 7.62 11.89
C ALA A 84 15.35 8.99 12.26
N ALA A 85 15.66 9.81 11.25
CA ALA A 85 16.15 11.17 11.46
C ALA A 85 15.11 12.07 12.14
N LEU A 86 13.85 11.99 11.70
CA LEU A 86 12.77 12.78 12.28
C LEU A 86 12.53 12.44 13.74
N TYR A 87 12.48 11.17 14.08
CA TYR A 87 12.23 10.73 15.45
C TYR A 87 13.45 10.87 16.37
N ALA A 88 14.65 10.89 15.81
CA ALA A 88 15.87 11.12 16.60
C ALA A 88 15.87 12.49 17.29
N LYS A 89 15.13 13.44 16.74
CA LYS A 89 15.02 14.81 17.28
C LYS A 89 13.90 14.97 18.30
N THR A 90 13.17 13.90 18.61
CA THR A 90 11.99 13.95 19.46
C THR A 90 12.19 13.15 20.75
N GLY A 91 11.29 13.39 21.72
CA GLY A 91 11.29 12.66 22.98
C GLY A 91 10.60 11.30 22.87
N PRO A 92 10.67 10.48 23.94
CA PRO A 92 10.18 9.09 23.89
C PRO A 92 8.67 8.97 23.80
N ARG A 93 7.91 10.01 24.12
CA ARG A 93 6.44 9.97 24.05
C ARG A 93 5.88 10.43 22.71
N THR A 94 6.72 10.95 21.84
CA THR A 94 6.28 11.52 20.56
C THR A 94 5.70 10.47 19.64
N LEU A 95 6.34 9.31 19.52
CA LEU A 95 5.84 8.22 18.69
C LEU A 95 4.45 7.76 19.15
N SER A 96 4.26 7.62 20.46
CA SER A 96 2.95 7.21 21.00
C SER A 96 1.86 8.23 20.69
N ARG A 97 2.16 9.51 20.75
CA ARG A 97 1.22 10.58 20.39
C ARG A 97 0.88 10.54 18.92
N ASP A 98 1.88 10.34 18.07
CA ASP A 98 1.68 10.25 16.63
C ASP A 98 0.82 9.03 16.26
N LEU A 99 1.10 7.89 16.88
CA LEU A 99 0.31 6.67 16.67
C LEU A 99 -1.14 6.85 17.14
N ASN A 100 -1.34 7.48 18.29
CA ASN A 100 -2.69 7.75 18.79
C ASN A 100 -3.47 8.65 17.83
N ARG A 101 -2.85 9.68 17.27
CA ARG A 101 -3.51 10.54 16.29
C ARG A 101 -3.87 9.80 15.02
N LEU A 102 -2.96 9.00 14.49
CA LEU A 102 -3.21 8.20 13.29
C LEU A 102 -4.32 7.17 13.52
N MET A 103 -4.40 6.62 14.72
CA MET A 103 -5.47 5.70 15.11
C MET A 103 -6.81 6.41 15.24
N GLU A 104 -6.83 7.62 15.80
CA GLU A 104 -8.07 8.44 15.90
C GLU A 104 -8.69 8.74 14.54
N VAL A 105 -7.86 9.00 13.53
CA VAL A 105 -8.33 9.26 12.17
C VAL A 105 -8.46 7.98 11.34
N GLU A 106 -8.29 6.84 11.98
CA GLU A 106 -8.49 5.51 11.39
C GLU A 106 -7.57 5.20 10.20
N LEU A 107 -6.37 5.78 10.19
CA LEU A 107 -5.36 5.47 9.17
C LEU A 107 -4.52 4.24 9.55
N ILE A 108 -4.45 3.90 10.83
CA ILE A 108 -3.75 2.72 11.32
C ILE A 108 -4.64 1.93 12.28
N MET A 109 -4.32 0.66 12.42
CA MET A 109 -4.95 -0.25 13.38
C MET A 109 -3.88 -0.88 14.26
N LYS A 110 -4.21 -1.06 15.54
CA LYS A 110 -3.35 -1.83 16.43
C LYS A 110 -3.68 -3.31 16.27
N LYS A 111 -2.64 -4.14 16.05
CA LYS A 111 -2.79 -5.59 15.97
C LYS A 111 -1.74 -6.26 16.86
N GLY A 112 -2.22 -6.81 17.99
CA GLY A 112 -1.34 -7.38 18.99
C GLY A 112 -0.37 -6.34 19.54
N ARG A 113 0.93 -6.57 19.35
CA ARG A 113 2.00 -5.64 19.80
C ARG A 113 2.48 -4.72 18.69
N GLY A 114 1.84 -4.76 17.54
CA GLY A 114 2.26 -3.99 16.37
C GLY A 114 1.14 -3.16 15.80
N TRP A 115 1.44 -2.53 14.66
CA TRP A 115 0.56 -1.61 13.97
C TRP A 115 0.50 -1.95 12.48
N GLN A 116 -0.65 -1.75 11.89
CA GLN A 116 -0.88 -2.00 10.47
C GLN A 116 -1.61 -0.82 9.86
N SER A 117 -1.27 -0.46 8.63
CA SER A 117 -2.04 0.56 7.89
C SER A 117 -3.46 0.08 7.64
N ASN A 118 -4.43 0.97 7.82
CA ASN A 118 -5.85 0.65 7.63
C ASN A 118 -6.27 0.92 6.18
N ASP A 119 -5.58 0.30 5.24
CA ASP A 119 -5.84 0.48 3.81
C ASP A 119 -7.03 -0.34 3.30
N GLN A 120 -7.65 -1.14 4.16
CA GLN A 120 -8.86 -1.90 3.81
C GLN A 120 -10.02 -1.01 3.41
N ILE A 121 -10.06 0.24 3.92
CA ILE A 121 -11.07 1.23 3.52
C ILE A 121 -11.00 1.45 2.01
N ILE A 122 -9.79 1.60 1.46
CA ILE A 122 -9.59 1.81 0.02
C ILE A 122 -9.88 0.53 -0.77
N LYS A 123 -9.46 -0.62 -0.25
CA LYS A 123 -9.75 -1.92 -0.88
C LYS A 123 -11.26 -2.17 -1.01
N ALA A 124 -12.04 -1.71 -0.05
CA ALA A 124 -13.50 -1.83 -0.11
C ALA A 124 -14.12 -1.00 -1.24
N PHE A 125 -13.48 0.10 -1.63
CA PHE A 125 -13.91 0.95 -2.76
C PHE A 125 -13.34 0.52 -4.11
N MET A 126 -12.50 -0.54 -4.14
CA MET A 126 -11.86 -1.04 -5.37
C MET A 126 -12.12 -2.55 -5.53
N PRO A 127 -13.38 -2.97 -5.70
CA PRO A 127 -13.73 -4.39 -5.75
C PRO A 127 -13.05 -5.14 -6.92
N ALA A 128 -12.69 -4.43 -7.99
CA ALA A 128 -11.99 -5.01 -9.14
C ALA A 128 -10.60 -5.56 -8.78
N MET A 129 -9.95 -5.09 -7.72
CA MET A 129 -8.68 -5.66 -7.25
C MET A 129 -8.88 -7.02 -6.59
N ALA A 130 -9.95 -7.17 -5.80
CA ALA A 130 -10.29 -8.44 -5.18
C ALA A 130 -10.59 -9.51 -6.23
N GLU A 131 -11.27 -9.15 -7.31
CA GLU A 131 -11.56 -10.06 -8.43
C GLU A 131 -10.29 -10.54 -9.12
N VAL A 132 -9.30 -9.66 -9.31
CA VAL A 132 -8.02 -10.02 -9.92
C VAL A 132 -7.25 -10.98 -9.03
N GLU A 133 -7.22 -10.74 -7.72
CA GLU A 133 -6.56 -11.62 -6.77
C GLU A 133 -7.23 -13.00 -6.72
N SER A 134 -8.55 -13.06 -6.76
CA SER A 134 -9.30 -14.32 -6.74
C SER A 134 -9.14 -15.12 -8.03
N ASN A 135 -8.89 -14.48 -9.15
CA ASN A 135 -8.70 -15.13 -10.44
C ASN A 135 -7.25 -15.52 -10.72
N SER A 136 -6.31 -15.16 -9.87
CA SER A 136 -4.88 -15.50 -10.03
C SER A 136 -4.53 -16.86 -9.45
N ASP A 137 -5.46 -17.49 -8.73
CA ASP A 137 -5.34 -18.86 -8.25
C ASP A 137 -5.79 -19.85 -9.36
#